data_13c0ca4ddd15460bd30c2f104c85301a
#
_entry.id   13c0ca4ddd15460bd30c2f104c85301a
#
_cell.length_a   1.000
_cell.length_b   1.000
_cell.length_c   1.000
_cell.angle_alpha   90.00
_cell.angle_beta   90.00
_cell.angle_gamma   90.00
#
_symmetry.space_group_name_H-M   'P 1'
#
loop_
_entity.id
_entity.type
_entity.pdbx_description
1 polymer ?
#
loop_
_entity_poly.entity_id
_entity_poly.type
_entity_poly.pdbx_seq_one_letter_code
_entity_poly.pdbx_strand_id
1 'polypeptide(L)'
;DLASTVALASNKKIFIAPATANTISKLAQGLTDDLASTVILASNKNIYLAPAMNVRMWEHQSTKQNIERLKTYDYRLIGPEIGDMACGEYGEGKMSEPIKIVDELENYFKSLKKNNKLKAIVTAGPTNEYIDPVRFITNKSSGKQGYEIAKSLSKKGFDTTLISGPTNLEINYDINLIKVETAEEMFQATLSSLPADVAVFSAAVGDYKLKETSKIKIKKQDKLNIELEKNVDILNYVSNHNFLRPKLVIGFAAETDNLENYAKEKLNEKNCDW
;
A
#
# COMPACT_ATOMS: atom_id res chain seq x y z
N ASP A 1 -39.99 -22.93 0.18
CA ASP A 1 -38.60 -22.52 0.33
C ASP A 1 -38.51 -21.01 0.55
N LEU A 2 -38.65 -20.58 1.80
CA LEU A 2 -38.79 -19.17 2.18
C LEU A 2 -37.55 -18.62 2.88
N ALA A 3 -36.39 -19.14 2.58
CA ALA A 3 -35.16 -18.49 3.00
C ALA A 3 -34.72 -17.52 1.89
N SER A 4 -35.16 -16.27 1.96
CA SER A 4 -34.66 -15.21 1.08
C SER A 4 -33.16 -15.04 1.32
N THR A 5 -32.36 -15.53 0.42
CA THR A 5 -30.92 -15.32 0.44
C THR A 5 -30.65 -13.83 0.27
N VAL A 6 -30.14 -13.18 1.30
CA VAL A 6 -29.73 -11.78 1.22
C VAL A 6 -28.29 -11.73 0.78
N ALA A 7 -28.05 -11.24 -0.42
CA ALA A 7 -26.71 -10.94 -0.92
C ALA A 7 -26.44 -9.45 -0.70
N LEU A 8 -25.63 -9.12 0.30
CA LEU A 8 -25.14 -7.75 0.51
C LEU A 8 -23.87 -7.55 -0.34
N ALA A 9 -24.02 -6.86 -1.46
CA ALA A 9 -22.91 -6.47 -2.31
C ALA A 9 -22.44 -5.06 -1.95
N SER A 10 -21.24 -4.95 -1.38
CA SER A 10 -20.53 -3.69 -1.26
C SER A 10 -19.54 -3.53 -2.41
N ASN A 11 -18.97 -2.32 -2.61
CA ASN A 11 -17.95 -2.09 -3.64
C ASN A 11 -16.71 -3.00 -3.54
N LYS A 12 -16.58 -3.79 -2.47
CA LYS A 12 -15.39 -4.62 -2.22
C LYS A 12 -15.67 -6.09 -1.94
N LYS A 13 -16.88 -6.51 -1.52
CA LYS A 13 -17.17 -7.88 -1.04
C LYS A 13 -18.64 -8.28 -1.17
N ILE A 14 -18.88 -9.59 -1.23
CA ILE A 14 -20.23 -10.17 -1.26
C ILE A 14 -20.37 -11.08 -0.04
N PHE A 15 -21.47 -10.91 0.70
CA PHE A 15 -21.82 -11.75 1.82
C PHE A 15 -23.18 -12.40 1.59
N ILE A 16 -23.29 -13.71 1.85
CA ILE A 16 -24.47 -14.53 1.60
C ILE A 16 -24.90 -15.16 2.92
N ALA A 17 -26.07 -14.77 3.41
CA ALA A 17 -26.69 -15.31 4.61
C ALA A 17 -28.22 -15.39 4.44
N PRO A 18 -28.83 -16.53 4.68
CA PRO A 18 -28.23 -17.83 4.88
C PRO A 18 -27.68 -18.43 3.57
N ALA A 19 -26.55 -19.16 3.65
CA ALA A 19 -26.06 -19.98 2.56
C ALA A 19 -26.60 -21.41 2.73
N THR A 20 -27.68 -21.74 2.04
CA THR A 20 -28.31 -23.07 2.08
C THR A 20 -27.47 -24.11 1.32
N ALA A 21 -27.74 -25.41 1.55
CA ALA A 21 -27.10 -26.49 0.78
C ALA A 21 -27.30 -26.32 -0.72
N ASN A 22 -28.47 -25.84 -1.16
CA ASN A 22 -28.74 -25.53 -2.57
C ASN A 22 -27.83 -24.40 -3.09
N THR A 23 -27.75 -23.29 -2.36
CA THR A 23 -26.86 -22.16 -2.73
C THR A 23 -25.41 -22.62 -2.82
N ILE A 24 -24.93 -23.35 -1.81
CA ILE A 24 -23.55 -23.89 -1.78
C ILE A 24 -23.31 -24.83 -2.98
N SER A 25 -24.28 -25.70 -3.30
CA SER A 25 -24.17 -26.62 -4.44
C SER A 25 -24.10 -25.87 -5.77
N LYS A 26 -24.99 -24.88 -5.99
CA LYS A 26 -25.00 -24.07 -7.21
C LYS A 26 -23.67 -23.35 -7.43
N LEU A 27 -23.17 -22.67 -6.39
CA LEU A 27 -21.91 -21.95 -6.48
C LEU A 27 -20.73 -22.88 -6.71
N ALA A 28 -20.71 -24.05 -6.07
CA ALA A 28 -19.65 -25.03 -6.27
C ALA A 28 -19.65 -25.64 -7.69
N GLN A 29 -20.82 -25.74 -8.33
CA GLN A 29 -20.98 -26.26 -9.67
C GLN A 29 -20.94 -25.17 -10.77
N GLY A 30 -20.92 -23.90 -10.40
CA GLY A 30 -20.93 -22.77 -11.36
C GLY A 30 -22.30 -22.57 -12.03
N LEU A 31 -23.40 -22.91 -11.33
CA LEU A 31 -24.76 -22.78 -11.85
C LEU A 31 -25.28 -21.36 -11.62
N THR A 32 -25.88 -20.75 -12.66
CA THR A 32 -26.37 -19.37 -12.68
C THR A 32 -27.84 -19.33 -13.08
N ASP A 33 -28.68 -20.02 -12.33
CA ASP A 33 -30.12 -20.15 -12.60
C ASP A 33 -31.00 -19.15 -11.82
N ASP A 34 -30.35 -18.27 -11.02
CA ASP A 34 -30.98 -17.18 -10.31
C ASP A 34 -30.07 -15.92 -10.29
N LEU A 35 -30.65 -14.77 -9.91
CA LEU A 35 -29.93 -13.52 -9.87
C LEU A 35 -28.74 -13.53 -8.90
N ALA A 36 -28.91 -14.16 -7.74
CA ALA A 36 -27.87 -14.19 -6.71
C ALA A 36 -26.63 -14.98 -7.19
N SER A 37 -26.84 -16.20 -7.69
CA SER A 37 -25.76 -17.02 -8.24
C SER A 37 -25.10 -16.37 -9.45
N THR A 38 -25.87 -15.70 -10.32
CA THR A 38 -25.34 -14.97 -11.48
C THR A 38 -24.44 -13.82 -11.04
N VAL A 39 -24.87 -12.96 -10.10
CA VAL A 39 -24.09 -11.83 -9.59
C VAL A 39 -22.81 -12.31 -8.90
N ILE A 40 -22.89 -13.40 -8.13
CA ILE A 40 -21.74 -13.94 -7.42
C ILE A 40 -20.69 -14.46 -8.40
N LEU A 41 -21.10 -15.26 -9.37
CA LEU A 41 -20.19 -15.87 -10.34
C LEU A 41 -19.62 -14.86 -11.35
N ALA A 42 -20.34 -13.75 -11.61
CA ALA A 42 -19.87 -12.62 -12.41
C ALA A 42 -18.93 -11.67 -11.65
N SER A 43 -18.74 -11.88 -10.34
CA SER A 43 -17.96 -10.99 -9.49
C SER A 43 -16.52 -11.46 -9.31
N ASN A 44 -15.58 -10.52 -9.28
CA ASN A 44 -14.18 -10.74 -8.89
C ASN A 44 -13.92 -10.41 -7.40
N LYS A 45 -14.98 -10.37 -6.58
CA LYS A 45 -14.90 -9.98 -5.16
C LYS A 45 -14.77 -11.19 -4.25
N ASN A 46 -14.16 -10.99 -3.07
CA ASN A 46 -14.16 -12.03 -2.05
C ASN A 46 -15.59 -12.32 -1.57
N ILE A 47 -15.93 -13.61 -1.45
CA ILE A 47 -17.25 -14.09 -1.13
C ILE A 47 -17.23 -14.76 0.24
N TYR A 48 -18.19 -14.38 1.09
CA TYR A 48 -18.39 -14.93 2.42
C TYR A 48 -19.74 -15.63 2.48
N LEU A 49 -19.76 -16.83 3.05
CA LEU A 49 -20.93 -17.67 3.17
C LEU A 49 -21.24 -17.93 4.65
N ALA A 50 -22.45 -17.66 5.11
CA ALA A 50 -22.95 -18.13 6.40
C ALA A 50 -23.85 -19.37 6.19
N PRO A 51 -23.31 -20.60 6.32
CA PRO A 51 -24.07 -21.81 6.09
C PRO A 51 -25.24 -21.95 7.06
N ALA A 52 -26.40 -22.42 6.53
CA ALA A 52 -27.58 -22.70 7.31
C ALA A 52 -28.35 -23.87 6.67
N MET A 53 -28.39 -25.01 7.36
CA MET A 53 -29.10 -26.21 6.93
C MET A 53 -29.25 -27.20 8.08
N ASN A 54 -30.08 -28.24 7.93
CA ASN A 54 -30.17 -29.26 8.97
C ASN A 54 -28.87 -30.10 9.03
N VAL A 55 -28.68 -30.81 10.16
CA VAL A 55 -27.47 -31.59 10.47
C VAL A 55 -27.15 -32.58 9.35
N ARG A 56 -28.15 -33.33 8.86
CA ARG A 56 -27.93 -34.38 7.86
C ARG A 56 -27.51 -33.81 6.52
N MET A 57 -28.04 -32.62 6.13
CA MET A 57 -27.61 -31.91 4.93
C MET A 57 -26.18 -31.39 5.08
N TRP A 58 -25.82 -30.91 6.28
CA TRP A 58 -24.46 -30.43 6.55
C TRP A 58 -23.46 -31.57 6.54
N GLU A 59 -23.78 -32.71 7.15
CA GLU A 59 -22.92 -33.88 7.21
C GLU A 59 -22.84 -34.66 5.89
N HIS A 60 -23.77 -34.40 4.96
CA HIS A 60 -23.81 -35.11 3.70
C HIS A 60 -22.52 -34.92 2.92
N GLN A 61 -22.00 -36.04 2.38
CA GLN A 61 -20.71 -36.04 1.66
C GLN A 61 -20.67 -35.03 0.51
N SER A 62 -21.77 -34.89 -0.22
CA SER A 62 -21.88 -33.89 -1.31
C SER A 62 -21.71 -32.46 -0.80
N THR A 63 -22.30 -32.11 0.35
CA THR A 63 -22.15 -30.78 0.95
C THR A 63 -20.71 -30.53 1.36
N LYS A 64 -20.06 -31.50 2.01
CA LYS A 64 -18.65 -31.41 2.40
C LYS A 64 -17.75 -31.21 1.18
N GLN A 65 -17.96 -31.97 0.10
CA GLN A 65 -17.20 -31.82 -1.14
C GLN A 65 -17.41 -30.45 -1.80
N ASN A 66 -18.66 -29.95 -1.83
CA ASN A 66 -18.96 -28.63 -2.36
C ASN A 66 -18.28 -27.52 -1.57
N ILE A 67 -18.24 -27.65 -0.24
CA ILE A 67 -17.54 -26.70 0.63
C ILE A 67 -16.04 -26.69 0.38
N GLU A 68 -15.41 -27.87 0.30
CA GLU A 68 -13.98 -27.95 0.00
C GLU A 68 -13.67 -27.34 -1.38
N ARG A 69 -14.53 -27.60 -2.37
CA ARG A 69 -14.39 -26.96 -3.69
C ARG A 69 -14.51 -25.44 -3.63
N LEU A 70 -15.47 -24.89 -2.88
CA LEU A 70 -15.61 -23.45 -2.72
C LEU A 70 -14.41 -22.82 -1.99
N LYS A 71 -13.79 -23.52 -1.05
CA LYS A 71 -12.54 -23.07 -0.42
C LYS A 71 -11.41 -22.94 -1.43
N THR A 72 -11.32 -23.83 -2.45
CA THR A 72 -10.31 -23.68 -3.52
C THR A 72 -10.57 -22.47 -4.42
N TYR A 73 -11.78 -21.93 -4.43
CA TYR A 73 -12.16 -20.68 -5.10
C TYR A 73 -12.06 -19.45 -4.21
N ASP A 74 -11.40 -19.58 -3.06
CA ASP A 74 -11.21 -18.52 -2.05
C ASP A 74 -12.51 -18.00 -1.41
N TYR A 75 -13.57 -18.84 -1.41
CA TYR A 75 -14.80 -18.56 -0.66
C TYR A 75 -14.57 -18.84 0.81
N ARG A 76 -15.05 -17.96 1.68
CA ARG A 76 -14.87 -18.05 3.12
C ARG A 76 -16.18 -18.38 3.83
N LEU A 77 -16.10 -19.31 4.77
CA LEU A 77 -17.25 -19.69 5.58
C LEU A 77 -17.18 -18.99 6.94
N ILE A 78 -18.35 -18.53 7.42
CA ILE A 78 -18.59 -18.07 8.79
C ILE A 78 -19.59 -19.00 9.42
N GLY A 79 -19.16 -19.83 10.34
CA GLY A 79 -19.91 -20.98 10.86
C GLY A 79 -19.90 -22.18 9.92
N PRO A 80 -20.90 -23.12 10.03
CA PRO A 80 -22.04 -23.07 10.92
C PRO A 80 -21.70 -23.36 12.39
N GLU A 81 -22.66 -23.09 13.30
CA GLU A 81 -22.54 -23.41 14.71
C GLU A 81 -23.25 -24.73 15.06
N ILE A 82 -22.91 -25.26 16.23
CA ILE A 82 -23.62 -26.39 16.83
C ILE A 82 -24.76 -25.84 17.70
N GLY A 83 -25.96 -26.35 17.54
CA GLY A 83 -27.10 -25.94 18.35
C GLY A 83 -28.44 -26.53 17.89
N ASP A 84 -29.50 -26.08 18.54
CA ASP A 84 -30.86 -26.43 18.16
C ASP A 84 -31.25 -25.75 16.85
N MET A 85 -31.89 -26.51 15.99
CA MET A 85 -32.37 -26.02 14.69
C MET A 85 -33.89 -25.91 14.68
N ALA A 86 -34.42 -25.10 13.78
CA ALA A 86 -35.85 -24.91 13.61
C ALA A 86 -36.63 -26.23 13.29
N CYS A 87 -35.95 -27.26 12.79
CA CYS A 87 -36.51 -28.58 12.53
C CYS A 87 -36.49 -29.50 13.76
N GLY A 88 -36.04 -29.04 14.94
CA GLY A 88 -35.95 -29.82 16.16
C GLY A 88 -34.74 -30.77 16.25
N GLU A 89 -33.84 -30.73 15.31
CA GLU A 89 -32.55 -31.45 15.35
C GLU A 89 -31.51 -30.62 16.10
N TYR A 90 -30.60 -31.30 16.80
CA TYR A 90 -29.43 -30.68 17.46
C TYR A 90 -28.15 -31.14 16.79
N GLY A 91 -27.28 -30.19 16.44
CA GLY A 91 -25.96 -30.50 15.84
C GLY A 91 -25.39 -29.35 15.05
N GLU A 92 -24.39 -29.65 14.22
CA GLU A 92 -23.74 -28.68 13.34
C GLU A 92 -24.62 -28.39 12.12
N GLY A 93 -24.81 -27.12 11.78
CA GLY A 93 -25.63 -26.67 10.64
C GLY A 93 -26.41 -25.40 10.93
N LYS A 94 -26.47 -24.98 12.21
CA LYS A 94 -27.10 -23.73 12.62
C LYS A 94 -26.30 -22.53 12.11
N MET A 95 -26.99 -21.58 11.47
CA MET A 95 -26.35 -20.33 11.07
C MET A 95 -25.78 -19.60 12.29
N SER A 96 -24.58 -19.08 12.17
CA SER A 96 -23.99 -18.23 13.21
C SER A 96 -24.87 -17.04 13.53
N GLU A 97 -24.92 -16.66 14.81
CA GLU A 97 -25.68 -15.49 15.25
C GLU A 97 -25.18 -14.21 14.54
N PRO A 98 -26.08 -13.26 14.21
CA PRO A 98 -25.71 -12.05 13.44
C PRO A 98 -24.56 -11.26 14.06
N ILE A 99 -24.49 -11.17 15.39
CA ILE A 99 -23.41 -10.48 16.11
C ILE A 99 -22.07 -11.14 15.82
N LYS A 100 -21.98 -12.48 15.89
CA LYS A 100 -20.74 -13.21 15.61
C LYS A 100 -20.30 -13.06 14.15
N ILE A 101 -21.26 -13.06 13.23
CA ILE A 101 -20.98 -12.81 11.80
C ILE A 101 -20.37 -11.42 11.62
N VAL A 102 -20.94 -10.40 12.28
CA VAL A 102 -20.41 -9.03 12.23
C VAL A 102 -19.01 -8.94 12.84
N ASP A 103 -18.81 -9.56 14.01
CA ASP A 103 -17.51 -9.57 14.69
C ASP A 103 -16.43 -10.26 13.87
N GLU A 104 -16.71 -11.39 13.24
CA GLU A 104 -15.76 -12.07 12.36
C GLU A 104 -15.43 -11.23 11.11
N LEU A 105 -16.44 -10.61 10.50
CA LEU A 105 -16.24 -9.70 9.39
C LEU A 105 -15.39 -8.49 9.82
N GLU A 106 -15.70 -7.86 10.96
CA GLU A 106 -14.90 -6.75 11.48
C GLU A 106 -13.45 -7.13 11.77
N ASN A 107 -13.23 -8.28 12.44
CA ASN A 107 -11.89 -8.77 12.72
C ASN A 107 -11.11 -9.06 11.44
N TYR A 108 -11.76 -9.64 10.45
CA TYR A 108 -11.19 -9.83 9.14
C TYR A 108 -10.85 -8.49 8.46
N PHE A 109 -11.75 -7.50 8.49
CA PHE A 109 -11.48 -6.16 7.95
C PHE A 109 -10.37 -5.43 8.70
N LYS A 110 -10.28 -5.62 10.03
CA LYS A 110 -9.17 -5.09 10.84
C LYS A 110 -7.84 -5.75 10.46
N SER A 111 -7.84 -7.07 10.22
CA SER A 111 -6.64 -7.80 9.77
C SER A 111 -6.17 -7.36 8.38
N LEU A 112 -7.11 -7.10 7.46
CA LEU A 112 -6.80 -6.54 6.13
C LEU A 112 -6.26 -5.11 6.21
N LYS A 113 -6.80 -4.28 7.11
CA LYS A 113 -6.25 -2.94 7.36
C LYS A 113 -4.83 -2.99 7.92
N LYS A 114 -4.52 -4.01 8.73
CA LYS A 114 -3.16 -4.22 9.26
C LYS A 114 -2.17 -4.66 8.17
N ASN A 115 -2.65 -5.33 7.12
CA ASN A 115 -1.81 -5.77 5.98
C ASN A 115 -1.82 -4.80 4.79
N ASN A 116 -2.70 -3.80 4.77
CA ASN A 116 -2.79 -2.76 3.73
C ASN A 116 -2.61 -1.37 4.33
N LYS A 117 -1.54 -1.17 5.11
CA LYS A 117 -1.08 0.18 5.39
C LYS A 117 -0.76 0.83 4.04
N LEU A 118 -1.29 2.03 3.80
CA LEU A 118 -0.86 2.83 2.66
C LEU A 118 0.64 3.07 2.79
N LYS A 119 1.36 2.89 1.69
CA LYS A 119 2.81 3.08 1.65
C LYS A 119 3.14 4.53 1.36
N ALA A 120 4.05 5.09 2.14
CA ALA A 120 4.56 6.44 1.93
C ALA A 120 6.08 6.43 1.81
N ILE A 121 6.60 7.19 0.85
CA ILE A 121 8.03 7.46 0.69
C ILE A 121 8.25 8.93 0.99
N VAL A 122 9.28 9.23 1.78
CA VAL A 122 9.70 10.61 2.07
C VAL A 122 11.19 10.71 1.83
N THR A 123 11.64 11.67 1.03
CA THR A 123 13.06 12.01 0.91
C THR A 123 13.39 13.18 1.82
N ALA A 124 14.56 13.17 2.47
CA ALA A 124 14.98 14.20 3.42
C ALA A 124 16.49 14.43 3.41
N GLY A 125 16.90 15.55 3.97
CA GLY A 125 18.31 15.91 4.09
C GLY A 125 18.95 16.39 2.78
N PRO A 126 20.22 16.74 2.81
CA PRO A 126 20.99 17.07 1.63
C PRO A 126 21.54 15.82 0.94
N THR A 127 22.10 15.98 -0.27
CA THR A 127 23.00 15.00 -0.87
C THR A 127 24.41 15.58 -0.97
N ASN A 128 25.40 14.71 -0.92
CA ASN A 128 26.82 15.06 -1.04
C ASN A 128 27.36 14.56 -2.39
N GLU A 129 27.74 15.48 -3.25
CA GLU A 129 28.32 15.15 -4.55
C GLU A 129 29.83 15.24 -4.46
N TYR A 130 30.49 14.09 -4.37
CA TYR A 130 31.90 14.00 -4.03
C TYR A 130 32.84 14.49 -5.16
N ILE A 131 33.77 15.36 -4.80
CA ILE A 131 34.88 15.79 -5.65
C ILE A 131 36.03 14.77 -5.53
N ASP A 132 36.33 14.39 -4.30
CA ASP A 132 37.31 13.38 -3.93
C ASP A 132 36.90 12.76 -2.56
N PRO A 133 37.61 11.79 -1.98
CA PRO A 133 37.24 11.17 -0.73
C PRO A 133 37.09 12.11 0.49
N VAL A 134 37.48 13.38 0.35
CA VAL A 134 37.52 14.35 1.46
C VAL A 134 36.59 15.55 1.21
N ARG A 135 36.35 15.91 -0.05
CA ARG A 135 35.60 17.12 -0.44
C ARG A 135 34.37 16.77 -1.26
N PHE A 136 33.29 17.48 -1.00
CA PHE A 136 32.01 17.32 -1.72
C PHE A 136 31.30 18.67 -1.85
N ILE A 137 30.39 18.75 -2.81
CA ILE A 137 29.41 19.82 -2.97
C ILE A 137 28.12 19.33 -2.32
N THR A 138 27.46 20.20 -1.55
CA THR A 138 26.21 19.84 -0.88
C THR A 138 25.30 21.06 -0.74
N ASN A 139 24.00 20.83 -0.62
CA ASN A 139 23.02 21.86 -0.31
C ASN A 139 22.88 22.02 1.22
N LYS A 140 22.67 23.25 1.68
CA LYS A 140 22.43 23.50 3.11
C LYS A 140 21.02 23.03 3.49
N SER A 141 20.92 21.88 4.14
CA SER A 141 19.65 21.33 4.63
C SER A 141 19.84 20.62 5.96
N SER A 142 18.91 20.82 6.88
CA SER A 142 18.89 20.10 8.16
C SER A 142 18.11 18.78 8.11
N GLY A 143 17.32 18.54 7.06
CA GLY A 143 16.45 17.39 6.94
C GLY A 143 15.19 17.41 7.81
N LYS A 144 15.04 18.39 8.75
CA LYS A 144 13.95 18.42 9.74
C LYS A 144 12.56 18.25 9.14
N GLN A 145 12.29 18.92 8.01
CA GLN A 145 10.97 18.89 7.38
C GLN A 145 10.58 17.48 6.96
N GLY A 146 11.45 16.76 6.24
CA GLY A 146 11.18 15.40 5.81
C GLY A 146 11.03 14.43 6.99
N TYR A 147 11.85 14.58 8.02
CA TYR A 147 11.73 13.77 9.23
C TYR A 147 10.38 13.97 9.96
N GLU A 148 9.90 15.21 10.10
CA GLU A 148 8.59 15.48 10.74
C GLU A 148 7.42 15.04 9.86
N ILE A 149 7.54 15.12 8.53
CA ILE A 149 6.55 14.56 7.60
C ILE A 149 6.48 13.04 7.73
N ALA A 150 7.62 12.35 7.68
CA ALA A 150 7.68 10.89 7.84
C ALA A 150 7.09 10.43 9.17
N LYS A 151 7.42 11.11 10.27
CA LYS A 151 6.84 10.91 11.59
C LYS A 151 5.32 11.08 11.61
N SER A 152 4.81 12.11 10.95
CA SER A 152 3.37 12.39 10.88
C SER A 152 2.63 11.32 10.08
N LEU A 153 3.21 10.85 8.97
CA LEU A 153 2.65 9.76 8.17
C LEU A 153 2.64 8.44 8.93
N SER A 154 3.74 8.08 9.61
CA SER A 154 3.80 6.89 10.46
C SER A 154 2.75 6.93 11.57
N LYS A 155 2.59 8.06 12.28
CA LYS A 155 1.52 8.26 13.29
C LYS A 155 0.11 8.11 12.72
N LYS A 156 -0.10 8.45 11.46
CA LYS A 156 -1.37 8.27 10.74
C LYS A 156 -1.57 6.83 10.22
N GLY A 157 -0.63 5.93 10.50
CA GLY A 157 -0.73 4.52 10.17
C GLY A 157 -0.21 4.13 8.77
N PHE A 158 0.52 5.01 8.10
CA PHE A 158 1.22 4.67 6.87
C PHE A 158 2.42 3.75 7.15
N ASP A 159 2.67 2.80 6.25
CA ASP A 159 3.96 2.10 6.15
C ASP A 159 4.93 3.07 5.49
N THR A 160 5.78 3.70 6.31
CA THR A 160 6.57 4.87 5.90
C THR A 160 8.03 4.50 5.71
N THR A 161 8.57 4.78 4.53
CA THR A 161 10.00 4.72 4.24
C THR A 161 10.54 6.16 4.16
N LEU A 162 11.56 6.45 4.97
CA LEU A 162 12.30 7.70 4.94
C LEU A 162 13.68 7.44 4.32
N ILE A 163 13.94 8.08 3.18
CA ILE A 163 15.24 8.04 2.50
C ILE A 163 15.95 9.35 2.83
N SER A 164 17.02 9.25 3.63
CA SER A 164 17.68 10.43 4.16
C SER A 164 19.13 10.52 3.70
N GLY A 165 19.47 11.65 3.12
CA GLY A 165 20.86 12.08 3.02
C GLY A 165 21.47 12.38 4.39
N PRO A 166 22.74 12.83 4.46
CA PRO A 166 23.45 13.00 5.72
C PRO A 166 22.79 14.03 6.64
N THR A 167 22.34 13.56 7.82
CA THR A 167 21.79 14.41 8.89
C THR A 167 22.19 13.85 10.26
N ASN A 168 22.13 14.70 11.29
CA ASN A 168 22.31 14.30 12.70
C ASN A 168 20.97 14.01 13.41
N LEU A 169 19.89 13.81 12.64
CA LEU A 169 18.57 13.55 13.18
C LEU A 169 18.38 12.06 13.46
N GLU A 170 17.71 11.76 14.58
CA GLU A 170 17.35 10.41 14.98
C GLU A 170 15.84 10.18 14.79
N ILE A 171 15.47 8.95 14.51
CA ILE A 171 14.08 8.52 14.38
C ILE A 171 13.78 7.46 15.44
N ASN A 172 12.79 7.74 16.28
CA ASN A 172 12.26 6.84 17.31
C ASN A 172 10.80 6.43 16.99
N TYR A 173 10.53 6.12 15.73
CA TYR A 173 9.20 5.75 15.24
C TYR A 173 9.30 4.50 14.37
N ASP A 174 8.15 3.83 14.14
CA ASP A 174 8.03 2.71 13.21
C ASP A 174 8.13 3.24 11.76
N ILE A 175 9.36 3.52 11.34
CA ILE A 175 9.72 4.09 10.03
C ILE A 175 10.92 3.30 9.49
N ASN A 176 10.82 2.83 8.26
CA ASN A 176 11.95 2.24 7.56
C ASN A 176 12.90 3.36 7.11
N LEU A 177 14.05 3.50 7.79
CA LEU A 177 15.06 4.51 7.47
C LEU A 177 16.13 3.93 6.53
N ILE A 178 16.26 4.53 5.35
CA ILE A 178 17.33 4.25 4.39
C ILE A 178 18.26 5.46 4.37
N LYS A 179 19.51 5.28 4.79
CA LYS A 179 20.53 6.32 4.73
C LYS A 179 21.27 6.25 3.41
N VAL A 180 21.46 7.39 2.79
CA VAL A 180 22.14 7.57 1.51
C VAL A 180 23.08 8.78 1.60
N GLU A 181 24.07 8.84 0.70
CA GLU A 181 25.03 9.95 0.65
C GLU A 181 24.80 10.83 -0.57
N THR A 182 24.60 10.23 -1.74
CA THR A 182 24.56 10.94 -3.03
C THR A 182 23.15 11.01 -3.61
N ALA A 183 22.94 11.88 -4.59
CA ALA A 183 21.69 11.97 -5.35
C ALA A 183 21.38 10.64 -6.08
N GLU A 184 22.40 9.98 -6.63
CA GLU A 184 22.25 8.69 -7.31
C GLU A 184 21.77 7.61 -6.33
N GLU A 185 22.37 7.51 -5.13
CA GLU A 185 21.93 6.57 -4.11
C GLU A 185 20.50 6.87 -3.66
N MET A 186 20.13 8.15 -3.49
CA MET A 186 18.76 8.56 -3.15
C MET A 186 17.78 8.17 -4.24
N PHE A 187 18.15 8.32 -5.50
CA PHE A 187 17.35 7.90 -6.65
C PHE A 187 17.11 6.38 -6.63
N GLN A 188 18.16 5.58 -6.50
CA GLN A 188 18.06 4.12 -6.48
C GLN A 188 17.24 3.62 -5.26
N ALA A 189 17.43 4.22 -4.08
CA ALA A 189 16.65 3.92 -2.88
C ALA A 189 15.17 4.28 -3.08
N THR A 190 14.87 5.38 -3.77
CA THR A 190 13.51 5.77 -4.12
C THR A 190 12.85 4.76 -5.05
N LEU A 191 13.54 4.36 -6.12
CA LEU A 191 13.03 3.36 -7.06
C LEU A 191 12.75 2.01 -6.40
N SER A 192 13.67 1.54 -5.56
CA SER A 192 13.52 0.28 -4.84
C SER A 192 12.39 0.29 -3.80
N SER A 193 11.96 1.47 -3.36
CA SER A 193 10.86 1.67 -2.41
C SER A 193 9.48 1.77 -3.09
N LEU A 194 9.42 1.89 -4.42
CA LEU A 194 8.18 1.85 -5.18
C LEU A 194 7.69 0.39 -5.34
N PRO A 195 6.39 0.12 -5.51
CA PRO A 195 5.30 1.10 -5.57
C PRO A 195 4.88 1.64 -4.20
N ALA A 196 4.46 2.91 -4.17
CA ALA A 196 3.92 3.59 -2.99
C ALA A 196 2.61 4.33 -3.33
N ASP A 197 1.80 4.64 -2.29
CA ASP A 197 0.58 5.43 -2.48
C ASP A 197 0.86 6.94 -2.43
N VAL A 198 1.84 7.35 -1.62
CA VAL A 198 2.25 8.74 -1.44
C VAL A 198 3.76 8.85 -1.54
N ALA A 199 4.26 9.85 -2.26
CA ALA A 199 5.67 10.23 -2.25
C ALA A 199 5.83 11.71 -1.95
N VAL A 200 6.73 12.03 -1.02
CA VAL A 200 7.03 13.41 -0.59
C VAL A 200 8.51 13.68 -0.79
N PHE A 201 8.82 14.60 -1.70
CA PHE A 201 10.18 14.95 -2.06
C PHE A 201 10.58 16.25 -1.36
N SER A 202 11.15 16.14 -0.16
CA SER A 202 11.60 17.28 0.65
C SER A 202 13.11 17.34 0.85
N ALA A 203 13.86 16.42 0.22
CA ALA A 203 15.30 16.44 0.23
C ALA A 203 15.85 17.61 -0.58
N ALA A 204 16.96 18.19 -0.13
CA ALA A 204 17.73 19.17 -0.86
C ALA A 204 18.79 18.46 -1.73
N VAL A 205 18.31 17.83 -2.79
CA VAL A 205 19.14 17.09 -3.73
C VAL A 205 20.02 18.06 -4.52
N GLY A 206 21.27 17.71 -4.75
CA GLY A 206 22.16 18.49 -5.61
C GLY A 206 21.70 18.44 -7.08
N ASP A 207 21.49 19.61 -7.70
CA ASP A 207 21.10 19.68 -9.12
C ASP A 207 22.21 19.22 -10.06
N TYR A 208 23.46 19.29 -9.58
CA TYR A 208 24.66 18.95 -10.33
C TYR A 208 25.55 18.01 -9.55
N LYS A 209 26.17 17.07 -10.26
CA LYS A 209 27.25 16.19 -9.77
C LYS A 209 28.52 16.41 -10.57
N LEU A 210 29.62 15.89 -10.07
CA LEU A 210 30.83 15.87 -10.84
C LEU A 210 30.74 14.86 -11.97
N LYS A 211 31.22 15.25 -13.16
CA LYS A 211 31.37 14.38 -14.32
C LYS A 211 32.36 13.25 -14.04
N GLU A 212 33.44 13.57 -13.34
CA GLU A 212 34.46 12.62 -12.92
C GLU A 212 34.82 12.85 -11.44
N THR A 213 34.66 11.84 -10.61
CA THR A 213 35.02 11.86 -9.19
C THR A 213 36.40 11.24 -9.01
N SER A 214 37.30 11.93 -8.33
CA SER A 214 38.62 11.38 -8.03
C SER A 214 38.58 10.35 -6.91
N LYS A 215 39.16 9.17 -7.12
CA LYS A 215 39.32 8.12 -6.11
C LYS A 215 40.37 8.44 -5.05
N ILE A 216 41.19 9.43 -5.26
CA ILE A 216 42.25 9.88 -4.35
C ILE A 216 42.12 11.37 -4.06
N LYS A 217 42.53 11.80 -2.87
CA LYS A 217 42.54 13.23 -2.53
C LYS A 217 43.35 14.05 -3.54
N ILE A 218 42.70 15.00 -4.18
CA ILE A 218 43.35 15.93 -5.12
C ILE A 218 44.33 16.82 -4.34
N LYS A 219 45.58 16.83 -4.75
CA LYS A 219 46.61 17.70 -4.16
C LYS A 219 46.30 19.15 -4.42
N LYS A 220 46.76 20.04 -3.52
CA LYS A 220 46.61 21.49 -3.64
C LYS A 220 47.26 21.97 -4.93
N GLN A 221 46.53 22.76 -5.71
CA GLN A 221 46.93 23.40 -6.96
C GLN A 221 46.54 24.86 -6.91
N ASP A 222 47.14 25.70 -7.72
CA ASP A 222 46.82 27.14 -7.78
C ASP A 222 45.39 27.38 -8.32
N LYS A 223 44.91 26.51 -9.20
CA LYS A 223 43.53 26.51 -9.72
C LYS A 223 43.03 25.08 -9.82
N LEU A 224 41.81 24.87 -9.40
CA LEU A 224 41.07 23.60 -9.54
C LEU A 224 39.88 23.84 -10.47
N ASN A 225 39.89 23.23 -11.65
CA ASN A 225 38.76 23.23 -12.54
C ASN A 225 37.89 22.00 -12.24
N ILE A 226 36.59 22.21 -12.12
CA ILE A 226 35.60 21.16 -11.82
C ILE A 226 34.58 21.20 -12.95
N GLU A 227 34.41 20.08 -13.64
CA GLU A 227 33.33 19.90 -14.62
C GLU A 227 32.14 19.28 -13.93
N LEU A 228 30.99 19.93 -14.08
CA LEU A 228 29.72 19.49 -13.50
C LEU A 228 28.77 19.03 -14.61
N GLU A 229 27.97 18.00 -14.30
CA GLU A 229 26.83 17.55 -15.12
C GLU A 229 25.57 17.52 -14.29
N LYS A 230 24.39 17.54 -14.93
CA LYS A 230 23.11 17.51 -14.23
C LYS A 230 22.90 16.16 -13.55
N ASN A 231 22.41 16.20 -12.33
CA ASN A 231 21.91 15.05 -11.62
C ASN A 231 20.54 14.62 -12.16
N VAL A 232 20.14 13.40 -11.81
CA VAL A 232 18.79 12.92 -12.07
C VAL A 232 17.79 13.69 -11.19
N ASP A 233 16.78 14.23 -11.83
CA ASP A 233 15.66 14.85 -11.13
C ASP A 233 14.70 13.78 -10.62
N ILE A 234 14.85 13.40 -9.36
CA ILE A 234 14.11 12.30 -8.73
C ILE A 234 12.60 12.56 -8.72
N LEU A 235 12.19 13.79 -8.39
CA LEU A 235 10.78 14.18 -8.38
C LEU A 235 10.18 14.05 -9.77
N ASN A 236 10.82 14.64 -10.78
CA ASN A 236 10.34 14.59 -12.15
C ASN A 236 10.28 13.15 -12.69
N TYR A 237 11.26 12.34 -12.37
CA TYR A 237 11.28 10.94 -12.80
C TYR A 237 10.12 10.15 -12.22
N VAL A 238 9.89 10.25 -10.91
CA VAL A 238 8.84 9.49 -10.22
C VAL A 238 7.44 9.99 -10.59
N SER A 239 7.26 11.30 -10.72
CA SER A 239 5.96 11.90 -11.08
C SER A 239 5.53 11.64 -12.52
N ASN A 240 6.47 11.33 -13.42
CA ASN A 240 6.20 10.96 -14.81
C ASN A 240 6.32 9.46 -15.09
N HIS A 241 6.50 8.62 -14.05
CA HIS A 241 6.65 7.19 -14.25
C HIS A 241 5.34 6.53 -14.66
N ASN A 242 5.31 5.85 -15.80
CA ASN A 242 4.08 5.31 -16.41
C ASN A 242 3.31 4.29 -15.54
N PHE A 243 4.02 3.46 -14.77
CA PHE A 243 3.42 2.34 -14.02
C PHE A 243 3.54 2.45 -12.50
N LEU A 244 4.57 3.14 -12.01
CA LEU A 244 4.90 3.17 -10.58
C LEU A 244 4.68 4.54 -9.94
N ARG A 245 4.12 5.52 -10.69
CA ARG A 245 3.79 6.83 -10.14
C ARG A 245 2.86 6.67 -8.92
N PRO A 246 3.22 7.22 -7.75
CA PRO A 246 2.34 7.27 -6.60
C PRO A 246 1.04 8.02 -6.91
N LYS A 247 -0.05 7.70 -6.18
CA LYS A 247 -1.33 8.39 -6.34
C LYS A 247 -1.25 9.86 -5.94
N LEU A 248 -0.35 10.18 -5.00
CA LEU A 248 -0.09 11.55 -4.55
C LEU A 248 1.42 11.77 -4.52
N VAL A 249 1.88 12.74 -5.29
CA VAL A 249 3.28 13.17 -5.38
C VAL A 249 3.37 14.63 -4.93
N ILE A 250 4.18 14.88 -3.90
CA ILE A 250 4.37 16.20 -3.29
C ILE A 250 5.83 16.61 -3.46
N GLY A 251 6.05 17.78 -4.08
CA GLY A 251 7.36 18.42 -4.19
C GLY A 251 7.47 19.63 -3.28
N PHE A 252 8.70 19.97 -2.88
CA PHE A 252 9.01 21.20 -2.18
C PHE A 252 9.91 22.07 -3.04
N ALA A 253 9.57 23.36 -3.14
CA ALA A 253 10.39 24.36 -3.81
C ALA A 253 10.98 25.31 -2.78
N ALA A 254 12.29 25.56 -2.87
CA ALA A 254 12.98 26.59 -2.09
C ALA A 254 13.36 27.71 -3.04
N GLU A 255 12.62 28.82 -2.98
CA GLU A 255 12.83 29.98 -3.85
C GLU A 255 13.15 31.21 -3.01
N THR A 256 14.00 32.09 -3.54
CA THR A 256 14.40 33.34 -2.86
C THR A 256 13.53 34.52 -3.26
N ASP A 257 12.88 34.44 -4.44
CA ASP A 257 12.02 35.46 -5.00
C ASP A 257 10.92 34.84 -5.83
N ASN A 258 9.87 35.61 -6.15
CA ASN A 258 8.74 35.24 -7.02
C ASN A 258 8.15 33.84 -6.75
N LEU A 259 8.06 33.49 -5.44
CA LEU A 259 7.74 32.14 -4.92
C LEU A 259 6.52 31.50 -5.60
N GLU A 260 5.41 32.24 -5.73
CA GLU A 260 4.17 31.67 -6.28
C GLU A 260 4.29 31.28 -7.76
N ASN A 261 4.95 32.09 -8.57
CA ASN A 261 5.09 31.82 -9.99
C ASN A 261 6.04 30.64 -10.22
N TYR A 262 7.20 30.65 -9.58
CA TYR A 262 8.17 29.56 -9.69
C TYR A 262 7.64 28.24 -9.13
N ALA A 263 6.86 28.27 -8.05
CA ALA A 263 6.20 27.06 -7.53
C ALA A 263 5.17 26.52 -8.52
N LYS A 264 4.35 27.37 -9.16
CA LYS A 264 3.39 26.96 -10.20
C LYS A 264 4.07 26.40 -11.45
N GLU A 265 5.14 27.03 -11.90
CA GLU A 265 5.95 26.52 -13.02
C GLU A 265 6.52 25.14 -12.71
N LYS A 266 7.15 24.98 -11.56
CA LYS A 266 7.69 23.69 -11.10
C LYS A 266 6.60 22.62 -10.92
N LEU A 267 5.44 22.97 -10.41
CA LEU A 267 4.31 22.05 -10.29
C LEU A 267 3.92 21.44 -11.66
N ASN A 268 3.84 22.32 -12.69
CA ASN A 268 3.47 21.89 -14.04
C ASN A 268 4.60 21.13 -14.73
N GLU A 269 5.84 21.62 -14.66
CA GLU A 269 7.01 20.99 -15.29
C GLU A 269 7.31 19.60 -14.70
N LYS A 270 7.18 19.45 -13.39
CA LYS A 270 7.49 18.20 -12.68
C LYS A 270 6.29 17.24 -12.63
N ASN A 271 5.09 17.66 -13.07
CA ASN A 271 3.89 16.85 -13.02
C ASN A 271 3.59 16.26 -11.62
N CYS A 272 3.89 17.01 -10.57
CA CYS A 272 3.52 16.65 -9.21
C CYS A 272 2.13 17.21 -8.85
N ASP A 273 1.53 16.67 -7.79
CA ASP A 273 0.15 17.03 -7.41
C ASP A 273 0.14 18.25 -6.47
N TRP A 274 1.22 18.43 -5.71
CA TRP A 274 1.43 19.53 -4.76
C TRP A 274 2.90 19.93 -4.73
#